data_7e102a0d2df4e2b8ba9db922037d53f2
#
_entry.id   7e102a0d2df4e2b8ba9db922037d53f2
#
_cell.length_a   1.000
_cell.length_b   1.000
_cell.length_c   1.000
_cell.angle_alpha   90.00
_cell.angle_beta   90.00
_cell.angle_gamma   90.00
#
_symmetry.space_group_name_H-M   'P 1'
#
loop_
_entity.id
_entity.type
_entity.pdbx_description
1 polymer ?
#
loop_
_entity_poly.entity_id
_entity_poly.type
_entity_poly.pdbx_seq_one_letter_code
_entity_poly.pdbx_strand_id
1 'polypeptide(L)'
;MLFRLPSEEELTDNKLNEFIAKHNAECAFRFKHLKDAYETDYQIFHQKPKPDYKPDNRIAVNFAKYMVDTFNGYFIGNPIKISVDGDAAGNIKKYVELLDQYNDQDDNNAELSKICCIYDKGYEMYYVDELGNIGITYLTPFDAFMIYDDSVLCREKYFVRLYIDSNDVLHGSVSDDTKVRWFTQKGKLIWEEEEKIHGFDGVPATEYVENKERTCIFEPAISMIDAYNKAISEKANDVDYFADAYMKVLGSRLDDDDLEHIRDKRIINLEGDADTVIVDFLQKPNGDTTQENLIDRLEKLIFQISMVANISDENFGTSSGIAMKYKLQGMSNLAKTKERKFTSGMNRRYKLIFSNPVSGMKEDDWVKLHYHFTPNIPSNVLEESQIAGNLDGIVSQETQLGVLSVVDNVQNEMEKIESEQEKAKTDPVMTQMFGGAGDGKPGVLEEPGNGSKET
;
A
#
# COMPACT_ATOMS: atom_id res chain seq x y z
N MET A 1 -16.49 12.33 0.67
CA MET A 1 -17.84 12.76 1.18
C MET A 1 -18.66 11.53 1.55
N LEU A 2 -19.59 11.61 2.53
CA LEU A 2 -20.55 10.55 2.83
C LEU A 2 -21.93 10.96 2.30
N PHE A 3 -22.50 10.12 1.44
CA PHE A 3 -23.86 10.30 0.94
C PHE A 3 -24.84 9.72 1.95
N ARG A 4 -25.80 10.52 2.41
CA ARG A 4 -26.80 10.10 3.39
C ARG A 4 -28.20 10.34 2.88
N LEU A 5 -29.07 9.39 3.14
CA LEU A 5 -30.49 9.45 2.87
C LEU A 5 -31.23 9.03 4.14
N PRO A 6 -32.23 9.82 4.63
CA PRO A 6 -32.99 9.43 5.80
C PRO A 6 -33.53 8.00 5.72
N SER A 7 -33.56 7.32 6.87
CA SER A 7 -33.97 5.91 6.94
C SER A 7 -35.37 5.66 6.37
N GLU A 8 -36.28 6.65 6.56
CA GLU A 8 -37.68 6.60 6.11
C GLU A 8 -37.87 6.96 4.62
N GLU A 9 -36.84 7.55 3.96
CA GLU A 9 -36.95 8.03 2.58
C GLU A 9 -36.46 6.96 1.61
N GLU A 10 -37.20 6.75 0.51
CA GLU A 10 -36.73 5.94 -0.62
C GLU A 10 -35.90 6.78 -1.61
N LEU A 11 -35.02 6.11 -2.34
CA LEU A 11 -34.17 6.76 -3.34
C LEU A 11 -34.99 7.11 -4.59
N THR A 12 -35.33 8.39 -4.73
CA THR A 12 -35.99 8.92 -5.94
C THR A 12 -35.01 9.25 -7.03
N ASP A 13 -35.46 9.34 -8.30
CA ASP A 13 -34.63 9.72 -9.45
C ASP A 13 -33.96 11.08 -9.27
N ASN A 14 -34.66 12.04 -8.70
CA ASN A 14 -34.08 13.37 -8.43
C ASN A 14 -32.95 13.28 -7.40
N LYS A 15 -33.13 12.47 -6.38
CA LYS A 15 -32.12 12.29 -5.32
C LYS A 15 -30.91 11.51 -5.83
N LEU A 16 -31.13 10.48 -6.64
CA LEU A 16 -30.06 9.74 -7.29
C LEU A 16 -29.24 10.65 -8.21
N ASN A 17 -29.89 11.48 -9.04
CA ASN A 17 -29.20 12.47 -9.88
C ASN A 17 -28.39 13.48 -9.06
N GLU A 18 -28.93 13.94 -7.92
CA GLU A 18 -28.20 14.83 -6.99
C GLU A 18 -26.92 14.14 -6.46
N PHE A 19 -27.03 12.86 -6.06
CA PHE A 19 -25.88 12.09 -5.56
C PHE A 19 -24.85 11.80 -6.66
N ILE A 20 -25.28 11.45 -7.86
CA ILE A 20 -24.38 11.25 -9.01
C ILE A 20 -23.65 12.56 -9.33
N ALA A 21 -24.33 13.70 -9.34
CA ALA A 21 -23.69 14.99 -9.59
C ALA A 21 -22.64 15.35 -8.53
N LYS A 22 -22.95 15.12 -7.25
CA LYS A 22 -22.00 15.32 -6.13
C LYS A 22 -20.80 14.37 -6.21
N HIS A 23 -21.07 13.11 -6.56
CA HIS A 23 -20.02 12.10 -6.76
C HIS A 23 -19.09 12.51 -7.90
N ASN A 24 -19.62 12.87 -9.07
CA ASN A 24 -18.83 13.32 -10.20
C ASN A 24 -17.99 14.57 -9.88
N ALA A 25 -18.52 15.49 -9.05
CA ALA A 25 -17.76 16.63 -8.58
C ALA A 25 -16.59 16.20 -7.65
N GLU A 26 -16.81 15.27 -6.72
CA GLU A 26 -15.74 14.72 -5.87
C GLU A 26 -14.66 14.00 -6.71
N CYS A 27 -15.09 13.23 -7.71
CA CYS A 27 -14.19 12.55 -8.65
C CYS A 27 -13.33 13.57 -9.43
N ALA A 28 -13.96 14.61 -10.00
CA ALA A 28 -13.27 15.60 -10.81
C ALA A 28 -12.26 16.46 -10.02
N PHE A 29 -12.56 16.79 -8.76
CA PHE A 29 -11.73 17.71 -7.99
C PHE A 29 -10.74 16.97 -7.07
N ARG A 30 -11.19 15.97 -6.30
CA ARG A 30 -10.34 15.32 -5.32
C ARG A 30 -9.69 14.05 -5.84
N PHE A 31 -10.48 13.08 -6.30
CA PHE A 31 -9.91 11.79 -6.70
C PHE A 31 -9.03 11.92 -7.94
N LYS A 32 -9.39 12.79 -8.89
CA LYS A 32 -8.51 13.09 -10.02
C LYS A 32 -7.17 13.66 -9.55
N HIS A 33 -7.16 14.61 -8.64
CA HIS A 33 -5.93 15.19 -8.09
C HIS A 33 -5.05 14.14 -7.38
N LEU A 34 -5.66 13.23 -6.61
CA LEU A 34 -4.95 12.13 -5.96
C LEU A 34 -4.40 11.14 -6.99
N LYS A 35 -5.18 10.81 -8.02
CA LYS A 35 -4.75 9.99 -9.14
C LYS A 35 -3.57 10.60 -9.87
N ASP A 36 -3.68 11.87 -10.25
CA ASP A 36 -2.65 12.61 -10.97
C ASP A 36 -1.32 12.61 -10.16
N ALA A 37 -1.40 12.82 -8.84
CA ALA A 37 -0.22 12.74 -7.98
C ALA A 37 0.40 11.32 -7.95
N TYR A 38 -0.41 10.27 -7.89
CA TYR A 38 0.07 8.89 -7.93
C TYR A 38 0.68 8.52 -9.30
N GLU A 39 0.09 9.00 -10.40
CA GLU A 39 0.53 8.75 -11.78
C GLU A 39 1.66 9.69 -12.26
N THR A 40 2.17 10.55 -11.40
CA THR A 40 3.25 11.54 -11.71
C THR A 40 2.77 12.72 -12.58
N ASP A 41 1.48 12.96 -12.68
CA ASP A 41 0.92 14.10 -13.43
C ASP A 41 0.77 15.33 -12.51
N TYR A 42 1.90 15.88 -12.04
CA TYR A 42 1.94 16.99 -11.10
C TYR A 42 1.69 18.34 -11.78
N GLN A 43 1.18 19.29 -11.00
CA GLN A 43 0.87 20.66 -11.46
C GLN A 43 2.02 21.38 -12.14
N ILE A 44 3.27 21.01 -11.84
CA ILE A 44 4.45 21.62 -12.46
C ILE A 44 4.50 21.40 -13.97
N PHE A 45 3.95 20.28 -14.47
CA PHE A 45 3.90 19.98 -15.90
C PHE A 45 2.84 20.83 -16.64
N HIS A 46 1.84 21.33 -15.92
CA HIS A 46 0.71 22.12 -16.46
C HIS A 46 0.90 23.63 -16.32
N GLN A 47 2.05 24.07 -15.80
CA GLN A 47 2.35 25.50 -15.68
C GLN A 47 2.59 26.13 -17.08
N LYS A 48 2.34 27.44 -17.19
CA LYS A 48 2.66 28.17 -18.42
C LYS A 48 4.16 28.07 -18.70
N PRO A 49 4.57 27.88 -19.99
CA PRO A 49 5.97 27.86 -20.35
C PRO A 49 6.66 29.17 -19.93
N LYS A 50 7.92 29.05 -19.50
CA LYS A 50 8.78 30.22 -19.29
C LYS A 50 9.12 30.87 -20.64
N PRO A 51 9.52 32.15 -20.68
CA PRO A 51 10.02 32.76 -21.91
C PRO A 51 11.22 31.99 -22.47
N ASP A 52 11.38 31.96 -23.82
CA ASP A 52 12.37 31.14 -24.53
C ASP A 52 13.85 31.38 -24.10
N TYR A 53 14.15 32.54 -23.50
CA TYR A 53 15.49 32.86 -22.98
C TYR A 53 15.75 32.33 -21.56
N LYS A 54 14.79 31.64 -20.95
CA LYS A 54 14.92 31.05 -19.60
C LYS A 54 14.79 29.53 -19.66
N PRO A 55 15.65 28.79 -18.99
CA PRO A 55 15.48 27.36 -18.83
C PRO A 55 14.11 27.04 -18.20
N ASP A 56 13.44 26.01 -18.70
CA ASP A 56 12.13 25.56 -18.24
C ASP A 56 12.15 24.05 -17.94
N ASN A 57 13.05 23.66 -17.07
CA ASN A 57 13.12 22.29 -16.58
C ASN A 57 11.94 22.02 -15.65
N ARG A 58 11.24 20.91 -15.89
CA ARG A 58 10.13 20.45 -15.08
C ARG A 58 10.40 19.06 -14.61
N ILE A 59 10.78 18.94 -13.35
CA ILE A 59 11.17 17.68 -12.71
C ILE A 59 10.18 17.40 -11.61
N ALA A 60 9.64 16.19 -11.60
CA ALA A 60 8.79 15.71 -10.52
C ALA A 60 9.34 14.40 -9.95
N VAL A 61 9.41 14.34 -8.63
CA VAL A 61 9.72 13.13 -7.87
C VAL A 61 8.41 12.56 -7.35
N ASN A 62 8.10 11.32 -7.71
CA ASN A 62 6.83 10.71 -7.35
C ASN A 62 6.86 10.09 -5.95
N PHE A 63 6.85 10.94 -4.93
CA PHE A 63 6.71 10.50 -3.54
C PHE A 63 5.37 9.84 -3.28
N ALA A 64 4.28 10.27 -3.93
CA ALA A 64 2.95 9.68 -3.74
C ALA A 64 2.95 8.18 -4.08
N LYS A 65 3.48 7.83 -5.26
CA LYS A 65 3.60 6.42 -5.67
C LYS A 65 4.54 5.64 -4.75
N TYR A 66 5.69 6.22 -4.41
CA TYR A 66 6.63 5.59 -3.48
C TYR A 66 5.97 5.24 -2.15
N MET A 67 5.21 6.17 -1.56
CA MET A 67 4.54 5.95 -0.28
C MET A 67 3.46 4.87 -0.38
N VAL A 68 2.64 4.91 -1.43
CA VAL A 68 1.58 3.93 -1.64
C VAL A 68 2.16 2.54 -1.83
N ASP A 69 3.11 2.37 -2.75
CA ASP A 69 3.66 1.06 -3.08
C ASP A 69 4.46 0.47 -1.90
N THR A 70 5.23 1.33 -1.18
CA THR A 70 5.98 0.90 0.01
C THR A 70 5.06 0.48 1.14
N PHE A 71 4.05 1.28 1.44
CA PHE A 71 3.13 0.97 2.54
C PHE A 71 2.21 -0.19 2.21
N ASN A 72 1.68 -0.27 0.98
CA ASN A 72 0.85 -1.39 0.55
C ASN A 72 1.64 -2.70 0.56
N GLY A 73 2.87 -2.68 0.04
CA GLY A 73 3.77 -3.84 0.10
C GLY A 73 4.13 -4.25 1.52
N TYR A 74 4.27 -3.30 2.45
CA TYR A 74 4.47 -3.59 3.88
C TYR A 74 3.22 -4.21 4.52
N PHE A 75 2.03 -3.66 4.26
CA PHE A 75 0.78 -4.04 4.90
C PHE A 75 0.25 -5.40 4.42
N ILE A 76 0.22 -5.63 3.10
CA ILE A 76 -0.45 -6.77 2.46
C ILE A 76 0.46 -7.50 1.45
N GLY A 77 1.77 -7.28 1.50
CA GLY A 77 2.72 -8.01 0.66
C GLY A 77 2.81 -9.51 0.97
N ASN A 78 2.33 -9.93 2.14
CA ASN A 78 2.03 -11.31 2.46
C ASN A 78 0.51 -11.52 2.42
N PRO A 79 -0.01 -12.64 1.86
CA PRO A 79 -1.42 -12.98 1.85
C PRO A 79 -2.05 -12.95 3.24
N ILE A 80 -3.30 -12.48 3.34
CA ILE A 80 -4.05 -12.52 4.60
C ILE A 80 -4.41 -13.96 4.91
N LYS A 81 -3.93 -14.48 6.05
CA LYS A 81 -4.28 -15.84 6.47
C LYS A 81 -5.59 -15.81 7.27
N ILE A 82 -6.51 -16.73 6.92
CA ILE A 82 -7.81 -16.85 7.59
C ILE A 82 -7.80 -18.16 8.39
N SER A 83 -8.01 -18.08 9.70
CA SER A 83 -8.25 -19.23 10.56
C SER A 83 -9.71 -19.30 10.98
N VAL A 84 -10.20 -20.49 11.27
CA VAL A 84 -11.62 -20.74 11.58
C VAL A 84 -11.73 -21.48 12.91
N ASP A 85 -12.43 -20.88 13.86
CA ASP A 85 -12.65 -21.49 15.17
C ASP A 85 -13.85 -22.45 15.14
N GLY A 86 -13.72 -23.61 15.79
CA GLY A 86 -14.81 -24.55 15.99
C GLY A 86 -15.33 -25.25 14.70
N ASP A 87 -14.55 -25.26 13.62
CA ASP A 87 -14.85 -25.94 12.35
C ASP A 87 -14.26 -27.36 12.32
N ALA A 88 -14.74 -28.24 13.20
CA ALA A 88 -14.21 -29.61 13.31
C ALA A 88 -14.32 -30.43 12.00
N ALA A 89 -15.27 -30.10 11.13
CA ALA A 89 -15.43 -30.75 9.82
C ALA A 89 -14.65 -30.09 8.69
N GLY A 90 -14.07 -28.92 8.93
CA GLY A 90 -13.30 -28.14 7.96
C GLY A 90 -14.16 -27.59 6.81
N ASN A 91 -15.47 -27.51 6.95
CA ASN A 91 -16.37 -27.11 5.88
C ASN A 91 -16.27 -25.61 5.57
N ILE A 92 -16.19 -24.77 6.61
CA ILE A 92 -16.08 -23.32 6.46
C ILE A 92 -14.73 -22.99 5.84
N LYS A 93 -13.64 -23.58 6.35
CA LYS A 93 -12.29 -23.40 5.82
C LYS A 93 -12.22 -23.75 4.33
N LYS A 94 -12.72 -24.92 3.94
CA LYS A 94 -12.74 -25.36 2.53
C LYS A 94 -13.55 -24.42 1.64
N TYR A 95 -14.66 -23.91 2.12
CA TYR A 95 -15.46 -22.96 1.35
C TYR A 95 -14.77 -21.63 1.17
N VAL A 96 -14.13 -21.09 2.22
CA VAL A 96 -13.33 -19.85 2.14
C VAL A 96 -12.17 -20.02 1.17
N GLU A 97 -11.41 -21.13 1.24
CA GLU A 97 -10.33 -21.43 0.32
C GLU A 97 -10.80 -21.54 -1.14
N LEU A 98 -11.97 -22.17 -1.37
CA LEU A 98 -12.58 -22.25 -2.71
C LEU A 98 -12.99 -20.87 -3.21
N LEU A 99 -13.63 -20.06 -2.36
CA LEU A 99 -14.05 -18.70 -2.69
C LEU A 99 -12.86 -17.80 -3.04
N ASP A 100 -11.78 -17.90 -2.25
CA ASP A 100 -10.56 -17.13 -2.48
C ASP A 100 -9.89 -17.52 -3.79
N GLN A 101 -9.80 -18.81 -4.10
CA GLN A 101 -9.26 -19.31 -5.37
C GLN A 101 -10.12 -18.92 -6.56
N TYR A 102 -11.45 -19.00 -6.41
CA TYR A 102 -12.38 -18.67 -7.49
C TYR A 102 -12.33 -17.19 -7.89
N ASN A 103 -12.06 -16.31 -6.94
CA ASN A 103 -12.07 -14.87 -7.13
C ASN A 103 -10.68 -14.23 -7.20
N ASP A 104 -9.59 -14.99 -7.20
CA ASP A 104 -8.21 -14.46 -7.08
C ASP A 104 -8.10 -13.45 -5.91
N GLN A 105 -8.67 -13.84 -4.75
CA GLN A 105 -8.96 -12.90 -3.68
C GLN A 105 -7.71 -12.30 -3.03
N ASP A 106 -6.57 -12.95 -3.13
CA ASP A 106 -5.31 -12.41 -2.64
C ASP A 106 -4.89 -11.17 -3.45
N ASP A 107 -4.92 -11.26 -4.78
CA ASP A 107 -4.67 -10.13 -5.68
C ASP A 107 -5.73 -9.02 -5.49
N ASN A 108 -7.01 -9.39 -5.42
CA ASN A 108 -8.10 -8.45 -5.19
C ASN A 108 -7.95 -7.69 -3.86
N ASN A 109 -7.51 -8.35 -2.78
CA ASN A 109 -7.24 -7.71 -1.50
C ASN A 109 -6.08 -6.72 -1.59
N ALA A 110 -5.00 -7.06 -2.32
CA ALA A 110 -3.84 -6.20 -2.51
C ALA A 110 -4.19 -4.95 -3.34
N GLU A 111 -4.94 -5.10 -4.42
CA GLU A 111 -5.41 -3.98 -5.25
C GLU A 111 -6.44 -3.11 -4.50
N LEU A 112 -7.39 -3.71 -3.78
CA LEU A 112 -8.34 -2.97 -2.95
C LEU A 112 -7.65 -2.15 -1.86
N SER A 113 -6.64 -2.73 -1.21
CA SER A 113 -5.81 -2.04 -0.22
C SER A 113 -5.06 -0.87 -0.83
N LYS A 114 -4.50 -1.04 -2.03
CA LYS A 114 -3.81 0.02 -2.79
C LYS A 114 -4.77 1.14 -3.19
N ILE A 115 -5.97 0.81 -3.64
CA ILE A 115 -7.04 1.79 -3.93
C ILE A 115 -7.35 2.64 -2.69
N CYS A 116 -7.45 2.01 -1.51
CA CYS A 116 -7.64 2.73 -0.26
C CYS A 116 -6.44 3.65 0.07
N CYS A 117 -5.20 3.22 -0.18
CA CYS A 117 -4.00 4.06 0.00
C CYS A 117 -4.02 5.30 -0.90
N ILE A 118 -4.55 5.18 -2.14
CA ILE A 118 -4.58 6.28 -3.13
C ILE A 118 -5.76 7.23 -2.90
N TYR A 119 -6.97 6.68 -2.66
CA TYR A 119 -8.22 7.45 -2.68
C TYR A 119 -8.92 7.57 -1.33
N ASP A 120 -8.33 7.03 -0.25
CA ASP A 120 -8.92 6.85 1.09
C ASP A 120 -9.94 5.72 1.22
N LYS A 121 -10.53 5.26 0.14
CA LYS A 121 -11.58 4.24 0.10
C LYS A 121 -11.57 3.47 -1.20
N GLY A 122 -12.08 2.24 -1.13
CA GLY A 122 -12.41 1.39 -2.26
C GLY A 122 -13.67 0.61 -1.95
N TYR A 123 -14.21 -0.03 -2.94
CA TYR A 123 -15.45 -0.81 -2.79
C TYR A 123 -15.23 -2.24 -3.24
N GLU A 124 -15.86 -3.15 -2.56
CA GLU A 124 -16.08 -4.52 -3.02
C GLU A 124 -17.55 -4.72 -3.33
N MET A 125 -17.85 -5.43 -4.42
CA MET A 125 -19.20 -5.77 -4.83
C MET A 125 -19.32 -7.27 -4.99
N TYR A 126 -20.45 -7.81 -4.53
CA TYR A 126 -20.77 -9.24 -4.56
C TYR A 126 -21.90 -9.52 -5.52
N TYR A 127 -21.80 -10.61 -6.26
CA TYR A 127 -22.83 -11.04 -7.19
C TYR A 127 -22.84 -12.57 -7.29
N VAL A 128 -23.95 -13.12 -7.80
CA VAL A 128 -24.02 -14.53 -8.15
C VAL A 128 -23.93 -14.64 -9.65
N ASP A 129 -22.98 -15.41 -10.14
CA ASP A 129 -22.75 -15.62 -11.57
C ASP A 129 -23.76 -16.60 -12.19
N GLU A 130 -23.64 -16.83 -13.49
CA GLU A 130 -24.52 -17.74 -14.24
C GLU A 130 -24.38 -19.22 -13.84
N LEU A 131 -23.25 -19.58 -13.23
CA LEU A 131 -22.96 -20.93 -12.74
C LEU A 131 -23.42 -21.14 -11.29
N GLY A 132 -23.89 -20.08 -10.64
CA GLY A 132 -24.32 -20.10 -9.25
C GLY A 132 -23.17 -19.96 -8.27
N ASN A 133 -22.02 -19.43 -8.67
CA ASN A 133 -20.92 -19.12 -7.76
C ASN A 133 -20.99 -17.66 -7.29
N ILE A 134 -20.47 -17.39 -6.10
CA ILE A 134 -20.37 -16.01 -5.60
C ILE A 134 -19.12 -15.38 -6.16
N GLY A 135 -19.32 -14.33 -6.97
CA GLY A 135 -18.26 -13.47 -7.49
C GLY A 135 -18.00 -12.28 -6.58
N ILE A 136 -16.73 -11.92 -6.43
CA ILE A 136 -16.24 -10.76 -5.70
C ILE A 136 -15.42 -9.92 -6.67
N THR A 137 -15.72 -8.63 -6.74
CA THR A 137 -14.95 -7.69 -7.55
C THR A 137 -14.70 -6.40 -6.78
N TYR A 138 -13.54 -5.76 -7.01
CA TYR A 138 -13.24 -4.47 -6.43
C TYR A 138 -13.53 -3.34 -7.42
N LEU A 139 -13.87 -2.18 -6.89
CA LEU A 139 -14.20 -0.98 -7.65
C LEU A 139 -13.52 0.24 -7.03
N THR A 140 -13.10 1.15 -7.91
CA THR A 140 -12.52 2.42 -7.47
C THR A 140 -13.62 3.41 -7.08
N PRO A 141 -13.29 4.48 -6.33
CA PRO A 141 -14.25 5.55 -6.07
C PRO A 141 -14.69 6.33 -7.31
N PHE A 142 -14.10 6.10 -8.49
CA PHE A 142 -14.61 6.65 -9.75
C PHE A 142 -15.82 5.88 -10.27
N ASP A 143 -15.85 4.58 -9.98
CA ASP A 143 -16.82 3.65 -10.57
C ASP A 143 -18.02 3.38 -9.64
N ALA A 144 -17.92 3.76 -8.36
CA ALA A 144 -18.96 3.44 -7.39
C ALA A 144 -18.99 4.38 -6.18
N PHE A 145 -20.16 4.42 -5.54
CA PHE A 145 -20.33 5.04 -4.24
C PHE A 145 -21.43 4.38 -3.41
N MET A 146 -21.33 4.50 -2.09
CA MET A 146 -22.30 3.99 -1.13
C MET A 146 -23.17 5.12 -0.60
N ILE A 147 -24.46 4.87 -0.45
CA ILE A 147 -25.42 5.74 0.22
C ILE A 147 -25.79 5.08 1.55
N TYR A 148 -25.63 5.83 2.63
CA TYR A 148 -25.90 5.39 4.00
C TYR A 148 -27.21 5.97 4.52
N ASP A 149 -27.77 5.34 5.55
CA ASP A 149 -28.85 5.93 6.33
C ASP A 149 -28.32 7.08 7.24
N ASP A 150 -29.22 7.77 7.87
CA ASP A 150 -28.95 8.84 8.84
C ASP A 150 -28.95 8.35 10.31
N SER A 151 -29.04 7.04 10.52
CA SER A 151 -28.99 6.44 11.86
C SER A 151 -27.62 6.62 12.50
N VAL A 152 -27.55 6.40 13.81
CA VAL A 152 -26.26 6.42 14.56
C VAL A 152 -25.29 5.36 14.04
N LEU A 153 -25.81 4.22 13.53
CA LEU A 153 -25.01 3.14 12.99
C LEU A 153 -24.53 3.40 11.57
N CYS A 154 -25.14 4.37 10.85
CA CYS A 154 -24.78 4.73 9.48
C CYS A 154 -24.73 3.50 8.57
N ARG A 155 -25.87 2.78 8.47
CA ARG A 155 -25.96 1.52 7.71
C ARG A 155 -26.01 1.80 6.22
N GLU A 156 -25.46 0.89 5.43
CA GLU A 156 -25.52 0.92 3.98
C GLU A 156 -26.97 0.74 3.53
N LYS A 157 -27.46 1.65 2.70
CA LYS A 157 -28.84 1.67 2.21
C LYS A 157 -28.92 1.40 0.72
N TYR A 158 -28.02 1.97 -0.08
CA TYR A 158 -27.90 1.70 -1.51
C TYR A 158 -26.43 1.71 -1.92
N PHE A 159 -26.10 0.84 -2.88
CA PHE A 159 -24.83 0.88 -3.57
C PHE A 159 -25.05 1.26 -5.03
N VAL A 160 -24.34 2.27 -5.51
CA VAL A 160 -24.46 2.78 -6.88
C VAL A 160 -23.15 2.50 -7.60
N ARG A 161 -23.23 1.76 -8.70
CA ARG A 161 -22.12 1.55 -9.64
C ARG A 161 -22.39 2.36 -10.89
N LEU A 162 -21.34 2.99 -11.43
CA LEU A 162 -21.37 3.81 -12.63
C LEU A 162 -20.32 3.31 -13.62
N TYR A 163 -20.63 3.35 -14.92
CA TYR A 163 -19.64 3.12 -15.98
C TYR A 163 -20.08 3.82 -17.26
N ILE A 164 -19.10 4.15 -18.11
CA ILE A 164 -19.35 4.79 -19.40
C ILE A 164 -19.10 3.75 -20.49
N ASP A 165 -20.04 3.64 -21.43
CA ASP A 165 -19.91 2.72 -22.57
C ASP A 165 -19.04 3.35 -23.70
N SER A 166 -18.82 2.57 -24.77
CA SER A 166 -18.05 3.00 -25.94
C SER A 166 -18.66 4.16 -26.72
N ASN A 167 -19.91 4.56 -26.43
CA ASN A 167 -20.62 5.67 -27.05
C ASN A 167 -20.74 6.90 -26.13
N ASP A 168 -19.91 6.96 -25.09
CA ASP A 168 -19.93 8.00 -24.05
C ASP A 168 -21.27 8.12 -23.31
N VAL A 169 -22.01 7.03 -23.20
CA VAL A 169 -23.27 6.98 -22.45
C VAL A 169 -23.00 6.46 -21.05
N LEU A 170 -23.46 7.20 -20.04
CA LEU A 170 -23.38 6.78 -18.65
C LEU A 170 -24.44 5.71 -18.35
N HIS A 171 -24.00 4.57 -17.91
CA HIS A 171 -24.80 3.49 -17.38
C HIS A 171 -24.52 3.33 -15.87
N GLY A 172 -25.47 2.74 -15.17
CA GLY A 172 -25.27 2.44 -13.78
C GLY A 172 -26.20 1.36 -13.27
N SER A 173 -25.90 0.88 -12.06
CA SER A 173 -26.78 0.01 -11.30
C SER A 173 -26.94 0.54 -9.89
N VAL A 174 -28.12 0.32 -9.32
CA VAL A 174 -28.45 0.61 -7.93
C VAL A 174 -28.84 -0.69 -7.27
N SER A 175 -28.11 -1.08 -6.25
CA SER A 175 -28.42 -2.22 -5.39
C SER A 175 -28.95 -1.72 -4.06
N ASP A 176 -30.11 -2.23 -3.64
CA ASP A 176 -30.65 -2.09 -2.29
C ASP A 176 -30.36 -3.36 -1.46
N ASP A 177 -31.11 -3.60 -0.41
CA ASP A 177 -30.97 -4.78 0.46
C ASP A 177 -31.52 -6.08 -0.15
N THR A 178 -32.23 -6.01 -1.28
CA THR A 178 -32.94 -7.15 -1.90
C THR A 178 -32.64 -7.34 -3.38
N LYS A 179 -32.53 -6.24 -4.13
CA LYS A 179 -32.46 -6.27 -5.60
C LYS A 179 -31.47 -5.29 -6.20
N VAL A 180 -31.14 -5.55 -7.46
CA VAL A 180 -30.35 -4.67 -8.32
C VAL A 180 -31.25 -4.19 -9.46
N ARG A 181 -31.17 -2.89 -9.76
CA ARG A 181 -31.81 -2.23 -10.90
C ARG A 181 -30.77 -1.52 -11.74
N TRP A 182 -30.91 -1.57 -13.06
CA TRP A 182 -30.02 -0.91 -13.98
C TRP A 182 -30.66 0.34 -14.59
N PHE A 183 -29.85 1.30 -14.92
CA PHE A 183 -30.28 2.51 -15.58
C PHE A 183 -29.25 3.02 -16.59
N THR A 184 -29.74 3.80 -17.54
CA THR A 184 -28.95 4.58 -18.50
C THR A 184 -29.24 6.06 -18.29
N GLN A 185 -28.24 6.93 -18.31
CA GLN A 185 -28.42 8.38 -18.19
C GLN A 185 -28.15 9.08 -19.52
N LYS A 186 -29.24 9.51 -20.17
CA LYS A 186 -29.25 10.35 -21.39
C LYS A 186 -29.99 11.66 -21.12
N GLY A 187 -29.37 12.52 -20.26
CA GLY A 187 -30.04 13.71 -19.76
C GLY A 187 -31.02 13.43 -18.62
N LYS A 188 -31.82 12.36 -18.74
CA LYS A 188 -32.68 11.80 -17.67
C LYS A 188 -32.28 10.36 -17.38
N LEU A 189 -32.60 9.89 -16.18
CA LEU A 189 -32.49 8.48 -15.83
C LEU A 189 -33.56 7.67 -16.56
N ILE A 190 -33.14 6.61 -17.22
CA ILE A 190 -33.99 5.66 -17.90
C ILE A 190 -33.69 4.30 -17.27
N TRP A 191 -34.64 3.77 -16.49
CA TRP A 191 -34.51 2.48 -15.85
C TRP A 191 -34.79 1.36 -16.85
N GLU A 192 -34.05 0.26 -16.70
CA GLU A 192 -34.35 -0.98 -17.41
C GLU A 192 -35.57 -1.65 -16.76
N GLU A 193 -36.31 -2.41 -17.56
CA GLU A 193 -37.53 -3.12 -17.07
C GLU A 193 -37.16 -4.31 -16.18
N GLU A 194 -35.96 -4.86 -16.33
CA GLU A 194 -35.50 -6.02 -15.59
C GLU A 194 -34.92 -5.62 -14.22
N GLU A 195 -35.45 -6.25 -13.17
CA GLU A 195 -34.92 -6.19 -11.81
C GLU A 195 -34.42 -7.59 -11.41
N LYS A 196 -33.23 -7.67 -10.76
CA LYS A 196 -32.67 -8.96 -10.33
C LYS A 196 -32.54 -9.01 -8.81
N ILE A 197 -33.14 -10.05 -8.20
CA ILE A 197 -32.93 -10.33 -6.78
C ILE A 197 -31.53 -10.93 -6.62
N HIS A 198 -30.72 -10.37 -5.72
CA HIS A 198 -29.34 -10.80 -5.52
C HIS A 198 -29.15 -11.87 -4.44
N GLY A 199 -30.10 -12.04 -3.53
CA GLY A 199 -30.11 -13.12 -2.52
C GLY A 199 -29.19 -12.91 -1.32
N PHE A 200 -28.51 -11.77 -1.17
CA PHE A 200 -27.74 -11.40 0.02
C PHE A 200 -28.65 -10.71 1.05
N ASP A 201 -28.35 -10.86 2.36
CA ASP A 201 -29.05 -10.14 3.43
C ASP A 201 -28.40 -8.77 3.65
N GLY A 202 -28.81 -7.81 2.83
CA GLY A 202 -28.34 -6.43 2.81
C GLY A 202 -27.68 -6.03 1.49
N VAL A 203 -27.25 -4.78 1.39
CA VAL A 203 -26.62 -4.22 0.20
C VAL A 203 -25.38 -5.03 -0.19
N PRO A 204 -25.32 -5.61 -1.42
CA PRO A 204 -24.26 -6.54 -1.84
C PRO A 204 -22.96 -5.85 -2.18
N ALA A 205 -22.48 -4.99 -1.31
CA ALA A 205 -21.22 -4.28 -1.45
C ALA A 205 -20.67 -3.86 -0.08
N THR A 206 -19.36 -3.70 0.00
CA THR A 206 -18.66 -3.23 1.19
C THR A 206 -17.73 -2.08 0.82
N GLU A 207 -17.78 -0.99 1.61
CA GLU A 207 -16.80 0.10 1.54
C GLU A 207 -15.62 -0.24 2.45
N TYR A 208 -14.42 -0.27 1.89
CA TYR A 208 -13.17 -0.32 2.63
C TYR A 208 -12.59 1.08 2.73
N VAL A 209 -12.07 1.44 3.89
CA VAL A 209 -11.51 2.79 4.12
C VAL A 209 -10.11 2.70 4.69
N GLU A 210 -9.24 3.63 4.31
CA GLU A 210 -7.88 3.72 4.83
C GLU A 210 -7.86 4.04 6.34
N ASN A 211 -8.66 5.04 6.72
CA ASN A 211 -8.78 5.54 8.09
C ASN A 211 -10.15 6.16 8.32
N LYS A 212 -10.43 6.57 9.57
CA LYS A 212 -11.68 7.22 9.96
C LYS A 212 -11.83 8.63 9.38
N GLU A 213 -10.70 9.31 9.23
CA GLU A 213 -10.60 10.68 8.72
C GLU A 213 -10.88 10.78 7.22
N ARG A 214 -10.85 9.63 6.51
CA ARG A 214 -11.02 9.54 5.05
C ARG A 214 -9.99 10.39 4.31
N THR A 215 -8.72 10.18 4.66
CA THR A 215 -7.57 10.80 4.00
C THR A 215 -6.67 9.70 3.44
N CYS A 216 -6.13 9.90 2.25
CA CYS A 216 -5.17 8.98 1.67
C CYS A 216 -3.78 9.13 2.32
N ILE A 217 -2.89 8.16 2.09
CA ILE A 217 -1.62 8.07 2.80
C ILE A 217 -0.66 9.24 2.54
N PHE A 218 -0.71 9.83 1.34
CA PHE A 218 0.16 10.95 0.94
C PHE A 218 -0.54 12.31 0.93
N GLU A 219 -1.87 12.37 1.09
CA GLU A 219 -2.66 13.60 1.03
C GLU A 219 -2.14 14.71 1.99
N PRO A 220 -1.72 14.39 3.24
CA PRO A 220 -1.14 15.40 4.13
C PRO A 220 0.21 15.97 3.65
N ALA A 221 0.91 15.26 2.75
CA ALA A 221 2.22 15.65 2.25
C ALA A 221 2.18 16.31 0.85
N ILE A 222 1.04 16.34 0.15
CA ILE A 222 0.93 16.80 -1.25
C ILE A 222 1.52 18.21 -1.43
N SER A 223 1.19 19.16 -0.55
CA SER A 223 1.71 20.54 -0.67
C SER A 223 3.23 20.62 -0.52
N MET A 224 3.83 19.73 0.26
CA MET A 224 5.28 19.64 0.40
C MET A 224 5.92 18.96 -0.81
N ILE A 225 5.25 17.97 -1.39
CA ILE A 225 5.67 17.31 -2.65
C ILE A 225 5.70 18.32 -3.79
N ASP A 226 4.66 19.14 -3.93
CA ASP A 226 4.59 20.21 -4.94
C ASP A 226 5.72 21.25 -4.73
N ALA A 227 5.98 21.63 -3.49
CA ALA A 227 7.07 22.55 -3.15
C ALA A 227 8.46 21.94 -3.45
N TYR A 228 8.65 20.66 -3.18
CA TYR A 228 9.86 19.91 -3.48
C TYR A 228 10.11 19.84 -5.00
N ASN A 229 9.09 19.45 -5.77
CA ASN A 229 9.17 19.37 -7.23
C ASN A 229 9.49 20.72 -7.86
N LYS A 230 8.91 21.81 -7.33
CA LYS A 230 9.25 23.15 -7.73
C LYS A 230 10.68 23.52 -7.39
N ALA A 231 11.16 23.23 -6.19
CA ALA A 231 12.51 23.56 -5.74
C ALA A 231 13.60 22.85 -6.58
N ILE A 232 13.42 21.55 -6.86
CA ILE A 232 14.32 20.76 -7.73
C ILE A 232 14.31 21.30 -9.16
N SER A 233 13.14 21.62 -9.70
CA SER A 233 13.04 22.18 -11.06
C SER A 233 13.72 23.53 -11.19
N GLU A 234 13.56 24.42 -10.20
CA GLU A 234 14.25 25.71 -10.22
C GLU A 234 15.76 25.54 -10.02
N LYS A 235 16.20 24.56 -9.26
CA LYS A 235 17.61 24.24 -9.14
C LYS A 235 18.21 23.75 -10.46
N ALA A 236 17.50 22.87 -11.18
CA ALA A 236 17.91 22.44 -12.51
C ALA A 236 17.97 23.61 -13.50
N ASN A 237 16.97 24.52 -13.46
CA ASN A 237 16.98 25.75 -14.25
C ASN A 237 18.18 26.65 -13.93
N ASP A 238 18.53 26.77 -12.65
CA ASP A 238 19.68 27.53 -12.23
C ASP A 238 21.00 26.93 -12.77
N VAL A 239 21.14 25.60 -12.73
CA VAL A 239 22.32 24.92 -13.28
C VAL A 239 22.44 25.19 -14.78
N ASP A 240 21.35 25.06 -15.57
CA ASP A 240 21.39 25.35 -17.01
C ASP A 240 21.67 26.81 -17.30
N TYR A 241 21.04 27.73 -16.55
CA TYR A 241 21.24 29.16 -16.72
C TYR A 241 22.70 29.59 -16.44
N PHE A 242 23.40 28.95 -15.49
CA PHE A 242 24.78 29.25 -15.14
C PHE A 242 25.81 28.41 -15.88
N ALA A 243 25.39 27.35 -16.57
CA ALA A 243 26.24 26.65 -17.53
C ALA A 243 26.71 27.61 -18.68
N ASP A 244 25.84 28.60 -18.99
CA ASP A 244 26.16 29.69 -19.91
C ASP A 244 26.57 30.98 -19.14
N ALA A 245 27.53 30.86 -18.22
CA ALA A 245 27.95 31.95 -17.36
C ALA A 245 28.30 33.21 -18.16
N TYR A 246 27.69 34.34 -17.81
CA TYR A 246 28.03 35.64 -18.43
C TYR A 246 29.43 36.04 -18.04
N MET A 247 30.27 36.24 -19.07
CA MET A 247 31.60 36.80 -18.89
C MET A 247 31.49 38.31 -18.75
N LYS A 248 32.11 38.84 -17.70
CA LYS A 248 32.24 40.29 -17.47
C LYS A 248 33.64 40.70 -17.86
N VAL A 249 33.73 41.60 -18.82
CA VAL A 249 34.98 42.21 -19.22
C VAL A 249 34.96 43.70 -18.84
N LEU A 250 35.93 44.13 -18.07
CA LEU A 250 36.10 45.52 -17.69
C LEU A 250 37.46 46.00 -18.20
N GLY A 251 37.49 47.21 -18.77
CA GLY A 251 38.71 47.83 -19.22
C GLY A 251 39.09 47.55 -20.68
N SER A 252 38.41 46.66 -21.37
CA SER A 252 38.57 46.39 -22.80
C SER A 252 37.21 46.25 -23.48
N ARG A 253 37.16 46.49 -24.79
CA ARG A 253 35.99 46.34 -25.63
C ARG A 253 36.17 45.08 -26.49
N LEU A 254 35.23 44.18 -26.45
CA LEU A 254 35.20 43.00 -27.31
C LEU A 254 34.59 43.41 -28.66
N ASP A 255 35.17 42.97 -29.76
CA ASP A 255 34.59 43.03 -31.08
C ASP A 255 33.91 41.69 -31.48
N ASP A 256 33.32 41.62 -32.67
CA ASP A 256 32.61 40.45 -33.14
C ASP A 256 33.53 39.25 -33.38
N ASP A 257 34.80 39.49 -33.78
CA ASP A 257 35.83 38.45 -33.98
C ASP A 257 36.29 37.86 -32.64
N ASP A 258 36.40 38.70 -31.62
CA ASP A 258 36.73 38.26 -30.23
C ASP A 258 35.61 37.35 -29.70
N LEU A 259 34.33 37.69 -29.94
CA LEU A 259 33.19 36.91 -29.53
C LEU A 259 33.15 35.55 -30.24
N GLU A 260 33.47 35.50 -31.55
CA GLU A 260 33.59 34.25 -32.30
C GLU A 260 34.73 33.35 -31.78
N HIS A 261 35.87 33.92 -31.48
CA HIS A 261 37.02 33.21 -30.91
C HIS A 261 36.73 32.67 -29.51
N ILE A 262 36.04 33.40 -28.67
CA ILE A 262 35.60 32.92 -27.33
C ILE A 262 34.69 31.74 -27.49
N ARG A 263 33.67 31.82 -28.39
CA ARG A 263 32.69 30.76 -28.58
C ARG A 263 33.28 29.48 -29.20
N ASP A 264 34.09 29.64 -30.25
CA ASP A 264 34.55 28.50 -31.06
C ASP A 264 35.88 27.90 -30.58
N LYS A 265 36.79 28.74 -30.08
CA LYS A 265 38.12 28.30 -29.64
C LYS A 265 38.32 28.25 -28.12
N ARG A 266 37.33 28.79 -27.37
CA ARG A 266 37.41 28.93 -25.89
C ARG A 266 38.69 29.65 -25.40
N ILE A 267 39.22 30.56 -26.22
CA ILE A 267 40.40 31.36 -25.94
C ILE A 267 39.97 32.81 -25.87
N ILE A 268 40.37 33.49 -24.80
CA ILE A 268 40.22 34.94 -24.62
C ILE A 268 41.59 35.55 -24.73
N ASN A 269 41.81 36.40 -25.74
CA ASN A 269 43.03 37.17 -25.90
C ASN A 269 42.66 38.65 -25.98
N LEU A 270 42.83 39.37 -24.90
CA LEU A 270 42.47 40.79 -24.81
C LEU A 270 43.71 41.66 -24.88
N GLU A 271 43.65 42.70 -25.70
CA GLU A 271 44.68 43.73 -25.78
C GLU A 271 44.51 44.74 -24.63
N GLY A 272 45.56 44.95 -23.82
CA GLY A 272 45.58 45.92 -22.74
C GLY A 272 46.59 45.56 -21.64
N ASP A 273 46.82 46.51 -20.74
CA ASP A 273 47.67 46.26 -19.58
C ASP A 273 47.02 45.32 -18.59
N ALA A 274 47.75 44.33 -18.09
CA ALA A 274 47.27 43.32 -17.17
C ALA A 274 46.65 43.89 -15.87
N ASP A 275 47.03 45.11 -15.51
CA ASP A 275 46.52 45.80 -14.33
C ASP A 275 45.18 46.55 -14.57
N THR A 276 44.76 46.70 -15.83
CA THR A 276 43.60 47.51 -16.20
C THR A 276 42.47 46.69 -16.81
N VAL A 277 42.75 45.49 -17.31
CA VAL A 277 41.75 44.60 -17.91
C VAL A 277 41.38 43.50 -16.90
N ILE A 278 40.11 43.48 -16.50
CA ILE A 278 39.57 42.45 -15.59
C ILE A 278 38.58 41.62 -16.39
N VAL A 279 38.86 40.32 -16.45
CA VAL A 279 37.94 39.29 -16.98
C VAL A 279 37.50 38.41 -15.84
N ASP A 280 36.23 38.37 -15.59
CA ASP A 280 35.64 37.57 -14.54
C ASP A 280 34.28 37.03 -14.99
N PHE A 281 33.87 35.92 -14.43
CA PHE A 281 32.51 35.44 -14.62
C PHE A 281 31.57 36.02 -13.56
N LEU A 282 30.38 36.47 -14.00
CA LEU A 282 29.38 36.90 -13.05
C LEU A 282 28.93 35.68 -12.22
N GLN A 283 29.49 35.62 -11.02
CA GLN A 283 29.09 34.57 -10.09
C GLN A 283 27.74 34.92 -9.44
N LYS A 284 26.83 33.93 -9.37
CA LYS A 284 25.61 34.02 -8.58
C LYS A 284 25.98 34.21 -7.09
N PRO A 285 25.31 35.09 -6.35
CA PRO A 285 25.37 35.04 -4.89
C PRO A 285 25.06 33.61 -4.42
N ASN A 286 25.94 33.08 -3.55
CA ASN A 286 25.97 31.67 -3.15
C ASN A 286 24.64 31.27 -2.43
N GLY A 287 23.61 30.94 -3.19
CA GLY A 287 22.29 30.45 -2.70
C GLY A 287 22.16 28.94 -2.71
N ASP A 288 23.14 28.20 -3.25
CA ASP A 288 23.11 26.75 -3.41
C ASP A 288 22.88 26.02 -2.10
N THR A 289 23.60 26.39 -1.05
CA THR A 289 23.42 25.77 0.30
C THR A 289 22.01 25.98 0.85
N THR A 290 21.41 27.15 0.59
CA THR A 290 20.04 27.43 1.06
C THR A 290 19.01 26.60 0.30
N GLN A 291 19.19 26.43 -1.01
CA GLN A 291 18.33 25.60 -1.84
C GLN A 291 18.43 24.11 -1.45
N GLU A 292 19.66 23.60 -1.26
CA GLU A 292 19.88 22.22 -0.79
C GLU A 292 19.25 21.98 0.57
N ASN A 293 19.50 22.88 1.54
CA ASN A 293 18.88 22.77 2.87
C ASN A 293 17.35 22.77 2.82
N LEU A 294 16.73 23.49 1.86
CA LEU A 294 15.28 23.48 1.66
C LEU A 294 14.80 22.13 1.10
N ILE A 295 15.48 21.62 0.07
CA ILE A 295 15.16 20.34 -0.58
C ILE A 295 15.27 19.20 0.44
N ASP A 296 16.39 19.11 1.16
CA ASP A 296 16.62 18.12 2.22
C ASP A 296 15.56 18.22 3.34
N ARG A 297 15.19 19.44 3.70
CA ARG A 297 14.18 19.65 4.75
C ARG A 297 12.80 19.21 4.30
N LEU A 298 12.44 19.49 3.05
CA LEU A 298 11.17 19.06 2.47
C LEU A 298 11.10 17.54 2.38
N GLU A 299 12.16 16.88 1.89
CA GLU A 299 12.21 15.42 1.83
C GLU A 299 11.99 14.80 3.21
N LYS A 300 12.73 15.25 4.21
CA LYS A 300 12.58 14.75 5.59
C LYS A 300 11.16 14.95 6.14
N LEU A 301 10.56 16.12 5.88
CA LEU A 301 9.19 16.41 6.33
C LEU A 301 8.15 15.54 5.60
N ILE A 302 8.33 15.29 4.30
CA ILE A 302 7.44 14.44 3.49
C ILE A 302 7.37 13.04 4.12
N PHE A 303 8.50 12.40 4.40
CA PHE A 303 8.54 11.09 5.04
C PHE A 303 8.07 11.11 6.49
N GLN A 304 8.39 12.17 7.24
CA GLN A 304 7.96 12.31 8.63
C GLN A 304 6.45 12.45 8.75
N ILE A 305 5.80 13.27 7.91
CA ILE A 305 4.36 13.53 7.96
C ILE A 305 3.56 12.35 7.41
N SER A 306 4.04 11.70 6.35
CA SER A 306 3.39 10.50 5.80
C SER A 306 3.55 9.27 6.71
N MET A 307 4.48 9.29 7.66
CA MET A 307 4.84 8.15 8.52
C MET A 307 5.32 6.92 7.75
N VAL A 308 5.61 7.04 6.45
CA VAL A 308 6.17 5.99 5.62
C VAL A 308 7.70 6.05 5.68
N ALA A 309 8.34 4.92 5.88
CA ALA A 309 9.79 4.85 5.97
C ALA A 309 10.46 5.13 4.62
N ASN A 310 11.53 5.93 4.62
CA ASN A 310 12.42 6.03 3.47
C ASN A 310 13.35 4.82 3.44
N ILE A 311 13.00 3.80 2.68
CA ILE A 311 13.79 2.55 2.57
C ILE A 311 15.10 2.79 1.79
N SER A 312 15.15 3.86 0.98
CA SER A 312 16.33 4.24 0.19
C SER A 312 17.39 4.99 1.02
N ASP A 313 17.11 5.33 2.28
CA ASP A 313 18.11 5.97 3.17
C ASP A 313 19.31 5.04 3.38
N GLU A 314 20.53 5.55 3.16
CA GLU A 314 21.80 4.81 3.29
C GLU A 314 21.95 4.08 4.64
N ASN A 315 21.37 4.65 5.69
CA ASN A 315 21.40 4.07 7.03
C ASN A 315 20.29 3.04 7.28
N PHE A 316 19.41 2.81 6.30
CA PHE A 316 18.30 1.86 6.52
C PHE A 316 18.80 0.41 6.55
N GLY A 317 19.60 0.01 5.57
CA GLY A 317 20.11 -1.36 5.42
C GLY A 317 21.19 -1.78 6.43
N THR A 318 21.89 -0.82 7.05
CA THR A 318 22.97 -1.06 8.02
C THR A 318 22.47 -1.13 9.47
N SER A 319 21.18 -0.94 9.70
CA SER A 319 20.58 -0.90 11.03
C SER A 319 20.43 -2.31 11.61
N SER A 320 20.68 -2.47 12.94
CA SER A 320 20.33 -3.73 13.64
C SER A 320 18.84 -4.01 13.59
N GLY A 321 18.42 -5.27 13.75
CA GLY A 321 17.01 -5.66 13.73
C GLY A 321 16.11 -4.82 14.64
N ILE A 322 16.62 -4.46 15.85
CA ILE A 322 15.90 -3.58 16.79
C ILE A 322 15.80 -2.16 16.23
N ALA A 323 16.88 -1.60 15.68
CA ALA A 323 16.87 -0.25 15.09
C ALA A 323 15.94 -0.19 13.89
N MET A 324 15.88 -1.26 13.07
CA MET A 324 14.94 -1.39 11.97
C MET A 324 13.49 -1.32 12.44
N LYS A 325 13.13 -2.05 13.52
CA LYS A 325 11.79 -2.00 14.11
C LYS A 325 11.40 -0.60 14.56
N TYR A 326 12.33 0.18 15.13
CA TYR A 326 12.06 1.58 15.48
C TYR A 326 11.85 2.47 14.25
N LYS A 327 12.63 2.28 13.17
CA LYS A 327 12.43 3.02 11.92
C LYS A 327 11.09 2.72 11.26
N LEU A 328 10.61 1.50 11.37
CA LEU A 328 9.32 1.05 10.84
C LEU A 328 8.13 1.34 11.77
N GLN A 329 8.35 1.87 12.99
CA GLN A 329 7.29 2.06 13.98
C GLN A 329 6.14 2.93 13.47
N GLY A 330 6.45 3.99 12.69
CA GLY A 330 5.43 4.84 12.05
C GLY A 330 4.52 4.05 11.12
N MET A 331 5.12 3.30 10.17
CA MET A 331 4.38 2.43 9.25
C MET A 331 3.59 1.34 9.99
N SER A 332 4.16 0.76 11.05
CA SER A 332 3.47 -0.25 11.86
C SER A 332 2.21 0.30 12.51
N ASN A 333 2.24 1.54 13.00
CA ASN A 333 1.07 2.20 13.59
C ASN A 333 -0.03 2.47 12.53
N LEU A 334 0.35 2.92 11.34
CA LEU A 334 -0.58 3.06 10.21
C LEU A 334 -1.20 1.72 9.82
N ALA A 335 -0.36 0.68 9.67
CA ALA A 335 -0.81 -0.67 9.33
C ALA A 335 -1.80 -1.22 10.37
N LYS A 336 -1.55 -1.03 11.67
CA LYS A 336 -2.48 -1.44 12.73
C LYS A 336 -3.83 -0.73 12.66
N THR A 337 -3.84 0.53 12.22
CA THR A 337 -5.09 1.28 12.03
C THR A 337 -5.85 0.75 10.81
N LYS A 338 -5.14 0.53 9.70
CA LYS A 338 -5.71 -0.03 8.47
C LYS A 338 -6.19 -1.46 8.67
N GLU A 339 -5.44 -2.31 9.40
CA GLU A 339 -5.83 -3.68 9.76
C GLU A 339 -7.22 -3.74 10.40
N ARG A 340 -7.50 -2.85 11.37
CA ARG A 340 -8.82 -2.78 12.01
C ARG A 340 -9.93 -2.41 11.03
N LYS A 341 -9.65 -1.50 10.10
CA LYS A 341 -10.61 -1.08 9.06
C LYS A 341 -10.83 -2.18 8.04
N PHE A 342 -9.76 -2.82 7.59
CA PHE A 342 -9.81 -3.91 6.64
C PHE A 342 -10.54 -5.13 7.23
N THR A 343 -10.25 -5.49 8.49
CA THR A 343 -10.97 -6.52 9.26
C THR A 343 -12.47 -6.22 9.32
N SER A 344 -12.86 -4.98 9.56
CA SER A 344 -14.29 -4.59 9.57
C SER A 344 -14.95 -4.81 8.21
N GLY A 345 -14.25 -4.48 7.11
CA GLY A 345 -14.70 -4.77 5.75
C GLY A 345 -14.83 -6.26 5.47
N MET A 346 -13.81 -7.06 5.85
CA MET A 346 -13.84 -8.52 5.68
C MET A 346 -14.96 -9.18 6.50
N ASN A 347 -15.21 -8.72 7.71
CA ASN A 347 -16.35 -9.21 8.50
C ASN A 347 -17.67 -8.99 7.76
N ARG A 348 -17.87 -7.81 7.14
CA ARG A 348 -19.04 -7.52 6.34
C ARG A 348 -19.07 -8.36 5.06
N ARG A 349 -17.94 -8.56 4.38
CA ARG A 349 -17.80 -9.45 3.22
C ARG A 349 -18.39 -10.83 3.53
N TYR A 350 -17.83 -11.48 4.54
CA TYR A 350 -18.24 -12.85 4.87
C TYR A 350 -19.64 -12.92 5.48
N LYS A 351 -20.09 -11.89 6.21
CA LYS A 351 -21.47 -11.80 6.68
C LYS A 351 -22.44 -11.83 5.50
N LEU A 352 -22.21 -11.00 4.48
CA LEU A 352 -23.05 -10.96 3.28
C LEU A 352 -22.96 -12.26 2.47
N ILE A 353 -21.75 -12.78 2.26
CA ILE A 353 -21.55 -14.02 1.49
C ILE A 353 -22.24 -15.21 2.16
N PHE A 354 -22.12 -15.37 3.48
CA PHE A 354 -22.71 -16.50 4.21
C PHE A 354 -24.23 -16.36 4.37
N SER A 355 -24.78 -15.16 4.28
CA SER A 355 -26.23 -14.96 4.24
C SER A 355 -26.87 -15.46 2.93
N ASN A 356 -26.09 -15.55 1.85
CA ASN A 356 -26.60 -16.03 0.58
C ASN A 356 -26.72 -17.56 0.61
N PRO A 357 -27.91 -18.14 0.29
CA PRO A 357 -28.11 -19.59 0.31
C PRO A 357 -27.14 -20.39 -0.59
N VAL A 358 -26.61 -19.78 -1.63
CA VAL A 358 -25.63 -20.40 -2.55
C VAL A 358 -24.35 -20.81 -1.82
N SER A 359 -23.95 -20.09 -0.76
CA SER A 359 -22.77 -20.41 0.02
C SER A 359 -22.87 -21.77 0.73
N GLY A 360 -24.08 -22.22 1.06
CA GLY A 360 -24.30 -23.40 1.89
C GLY A 360 -23.83 -23.26 3.34
N MET A 361 -23.38 -22.06 3.73
CA MET A 361 -22.92 -21.75 5.10
C MET A 361 -24.09 -21.26 5.96
N LYS A 362 -23.88 -21.22 7.28
CA LYS A 362 -24.85 -20.59 8.18
C LYS A 362 -24.54 -19.10 8.26
N GLU A 363 -25.57 -18.29 8.37
CA GLU A 363 -25.47 -16.83 8.43
C GLU A 363 -24.47 -16.34 9.49
N ASP A 364 -24.41 -16.98 10.67
CA ASP A 364 -23.54 -16.60 11.77
C ASP A 364 -22.12 -17.20 11.70
N ASP A 365 -21.80 -18.04 10.71
CA ASP A 365 -20.49 -18.70 10.63
C ASP A 365 -19.32 -17.72 10.40
N TRP A 366 -19.60 -16.52 9.88
CA TRP A 366 -18.57 -15.47 9.73
C TRP A 366 -17.93 -15.04 11.06
N VAL A 367 -18.62 -15.17 12.19
CA VAL A 367 -18.08 -14.85 13.52
C VAL A 367 -16.90 -15.74 13.91
N LYS A 368 -16.78 -16.92 13.29
CA LYS A 368 -15.70 -17.89 13.54
C LYS A 368 -14.42 -17.58 12.77
N LEU A 369 -14.46 -16.61 11.86
CA LEU A 369 -13.31 -16.25 11.03
C LEU A 369 -12.39 -15.28 11.76
N HIS A 370 -11.10 -15.57 11.75
CA HIS A 370 -10.06 -14.72 12.28
C HIS A 370 -9.02 -14.41 11.19
N TYR A 371 -8.69 -13.14 11.02
CA TYR A 371 -7.81 -12.65 9.96
C TYR A 371 -6.44 -12.31 10.54
N HIS A 372 -5.40 -12.86 9.95
CA HIS A 372 -4.02 -12.66 10.36
C HIS A 372 -3.27 -11.87 9.29
N PHE A 373 -2.92 -10.63 9.61
CA PHE A 373 -2.11 -9.75 8.79
C PHE A 373 -0.65 -9.87 9.22
N THR A 374 0.21 -10.30 8.31
CA THR A 374 1.64 -10.41 8.55
C THR A 374 2.38 -9.36 7.74
N PRO A 375 2.99 -8.33 8.37
CA PRO A 375 3.74 -7.32 7.65
C PRO A 375 4.88 -7.94 6.84
N ASN A 376 5.05 -7.48 5.59
CA ASN A 376 6.15 -7.90 4.75
C ASN A 376 7.43 -7.14 5.15
N ILE A 377 8.20 -7.74 6.02
CA ILE A 377 9.49 -7.24 6.49
C ILE A 377 10.55 -8.27 6.08
N PRO A 378 11.73 -7.85 5.57
CA PRO A 378 12.83 -8.77 5.34
C PRO A 378 13.12 -9.58 6.59
N SER A 379 13.01 -10.90 6.50
CA SER A 379 13.21 -11.80 7.61
C SER A 379 14.70 -12.11 7.80
N ASN A 380 15.15 -12.16 9.06
CA ASN A 380 16.45 -12.68 9.39
C ASN A 380 16.28 -14.12 9.90
N VAL A 381 16.34 -15.09 9.00
CA VAL A 381 16.14 -16.51 9.30
C VAL A 381 17.08 -17.00 10.42
N LEU A 382 18.28 -16.43 10.53
CA LEU A 382 19.20 -16.77 11.62
C LEU A 382 18.66 -16.28 12.98
N GLU A 383 18.17 -15.05 13.08
CA GLU A 383 17.56 -14.50 14.29
C GLU A 383 16.28 -15.26 14.65
N GLU A 384 15.43 -15.56 13.68
CA GLU A 384 14.22 -16.36 13.85
C GLU A 384 14.53 -17.77 14.38
N SER A 385 15.54 -18.44 13.81
CA SER A 385 15.94 -19.77 14.25
C SER A 385 16.48 -19.76 15.69
N GLN A 386 17.21 -18.71 16.09
CA GLN A 386 17.67 -18.53 17.46
C GLN A 386 16.50 -18.27 18.43
N ILE A 387 15.53 -17.46 18.02
CA ILE A 387 14.32 -17.20 18.82
C ILE A 387 13.52 -18.52 18.97
N ALA A 388 13.30 -19.25 17.88
CA ALA A 388 12.60 -20.53 17.91
C ALA A 388 13.31 -21.54 18.83
N GLY A 389 14.65 -21.62 18.75
CA GLY A 389 15.44 -22.47 19.66
C GLY A 389 15.33 -22.05 21.13
N ASN A 390 15.28 -20.73 21.41
CA ASN A 390 15.13 -20.24 22.80
C ASN A 390 13.70 -20.45 23.34
N LEU A 391 12.70 -20.62 22.47
CA LEU A 391 11.31 -20.90 22.85
C LEU A 391 11.04 -22.39 23.08
N ASP A 392 11.98 -23.26 22.76
CA ASP A 392 11.83 -24.70 22.95
C ASP A 392 11.54 -25.03 24.41
N GLY A 393 10.49 -25.83 24.64
CA GLY A 393 10.03 -26.22 26.00
C GLY A 393 9.31 -25.09 26.77
N ILE A 394 9.21 -23.86 26.25
CA ILE A 394 8.52 -22.73 26.89
C ILE A 394 7.12 -22.55 26.32
N VAL A 395 6.98 -22.72 25.01
CA VAL A 395 5.71 -22.58 24.27
C VAL A 395 5.37 -23.86 23.50
N SER A 396 4.17 -23.95 22.95
CA SER A 396 3.81 -25.09 22.08
C SER A 396 4.67 -25.11 20.80
N GLN A 397 4.86 -26.30 20.23
CA GLN A 397 5.58 -26.50 18.99
C GLN A 397 4.94 -25.70 17.83
N GLU A 398 3.62 -25.56 17.83
CA GLU A 398 2.88 -24.71 16.90
C GLU A 398 3.33 -23.25 16.98
N THR A 399 3.43 -22.69 18.18
CA THR A 399 3.91 -21.32 18.40
C THR A 399 5.38 -21.16 18.02
N GLN A 400 6.21 -22.15 18.32
CA GLN A 400 7.64 -22.18 17.99
C GLN A 400 7.87 -22.18 16.50
N LEU A 401 7.15 -23.02 15.73
CA LEU A 401 7.21 -23.05 14.26
C LEU A 401 6.63 -21.80 13.64
N GLY A 402 5.62 -21.18 14.25
CA GLY A 402 5.01 -19.94 13.79
C GLY A 402 5.93 -18.72 13.83
N VAL A 403 7.08 -18.79 14.54
CA VAL A 403 8.09 -17.73 14.54
C VAL A 403 8.96 -17.76 13.29
N LEU A 404 9.04 -18.92 12.61
CA LEU A 404 9.90 -19.12 11.44
C LEU A 404 9.22 -18.66 10.16
N SER A 405 9.75 -17.64 9.51
CA SER A 405 9.24 -17.12 8.23
C SER A 405 9.34 -18.12 7.08
N VAL A 406 10.19 -19.14 7.21
CA VAL A 406 10.34 -20.24 6.23
C VAL A 406 9.22 -21.28 6.33
N VAL A 407 8.37 -21.20 7.34
CA VAL A 407 7.23 -22.12 7.56
C VAL A 407 5.95 -21.44 7.10
N ASP A 408 5.51 -21.75 5.89
CA ASP A 408 4.29 -21.16 5.31
C ASP A 408 3.01 -21.63 6.02
N ASN A 409 2.96 -22.92 6.42
CA ASN A 409 1.82 -23.51 7.09
C ASN A 409 2.29 -24.39 8.25
N VAL A 410 2.06 -23.91 9.46
CA VAL A 410 2.52 -24.56 10.69
C VAL A 410 1.88 -25.94 10.87
N GLN A 411 0.60 -26.11 10.53
CA GLN A 411 -0.10 -27.39 10.65
C GLN A 411 0.49 -28.44 9.68
N ASN A 412 0.67 -28.06 8.42
CA ASN A 412 1.30 -28.93 7.43
C ASN A 412 2.73 -29.31 7.83
N GLU A 413 3.46 -28.40 8.47
CA GLU A 413 4.81 -28.65 8.93
C GLU A 413 4.83 -29.59 10.15
N MET A 414 3.87 -29.45 11.06
CA MET A 414 3.68 -30.38 12.16
C MET A 414 3.33 -31.78 11.66
N GLU A 415 2.42 -31.90 10.70
CA GLU A 415 2.07 -33.20 10.08
C GLU A 415 3.26 -33.84 9.38
N LYS A 416 4.13 -33.07 8.72
CA LYS A 416 5.38 -33.58 8.13
C LYS A 416 6.33 -34.07 9.21
N ILE A 417 6.54 -33.30 10.27
CA ILE A 417 7.38 -33.68 11.40
C ILE A 417 6.88 -34.98 12.04
N GLU A 418 5.57 -35.11 12.28
CA GLU A 418 4.98 -36.35 12.83
C GLU A 418 5.19 -37.53 11.88
N SER A 419 4.97 -37.34 10.54
CA SER A 419 5.19 -38.40 9.57
C SER A 419 6.66 -38.83 9.47
N GLU A 420 7.59 -37.91 9.63
CA GLU A 420 9.04 -38.19 9.65
C GLU A 420 9.43 -38.94 10.93
N GLN A 421 8.86 -38.54 12.07
CA GLN A 421 9.08 -39.25 13.34
C GLN A 421 8.51 -40.67 13.32
N GLU A 422 7.35 -40.90 12.73
CA GLU A 422 6.77 -42.23 12.54
C GLU A 422 7.62 -43.10 11.60
N LYS A 423 8.11 -42.54 10.49
CA LYS A 423 9.02 -43.23 9.57
C LYS A 423 10.33 -43.61 10.27
N ALA A 424 10.91 -42.69 11.09
CA ALA A 424 12.11 -42.93 11.85
C ALA A 424 11.94 -44.03 12.92
N LYS A 425 10.75 -44.15 13.52
CA LYS A 425 10.41 -45.23 14.45
C LYS A 425 10.20 -46.60 13.77
N THR A 426 9.82 -46.59 12.49
CA THR A 426 9.51 -47.81 11.71
C THR A 426 10.72 -48.35 10.93
N ASP A 427 11.82 -47.58 10.81
CA ASP A 427 13.04 -48.03 10.15
C ASP A 427 13.94 -48.87 11.06
N PRO A 428 14.16 -50.17 10.79
CA PRO A 428 14.92 -51.06 11.64
C PRO A 428 16.40 -50.64 11.82
N VAL A 429 16.95 -49.89 10.87
CA VAL A 429 18.35 -49.43 10.86
C VAL A 429 18.53 -48.28 11.84
N MET A 430 17.56 -47.37 11.96
CA MET A 430 17.58 -46.23 12.90
C MET A 430 17.32 -46.68 14.33
N THR A 431 16.46 -47.68 14.55
CA THR A 431 16.19 -48.24 15.90
C THR A 431 17.45 -48.91 16.52
N GLN A 432 18.36 -49.43 15.70
CA GLN A 432 19.66 -49.95 16.17
C GLN A 432 20.69 -48.86 16.50
N MET A 433 20.63 -47.69 15.86
CA MET A 433 21.57 -46.60 16.14
C MET A 433 21.16 -45.73 17.37
N PHE A 434 19.91 -45.61 17.68
CA PHE A 434 19.41 -44.76 18.76
C PHE A 434 18.72 -45.53 19.90
N GLY A 435 18.51 -46.84 19.77
CA GLY A 435 17.86 -47.70 20.74
C GLY A 435 18.78 -48.25 21.87
N GLY A 436 20.01 -47.75 21.99
CA GLY A 436 21.01 -48.25 22.92
C GLY A 436 21.23 -47.42 24.22
N ALA A 437 20.30 -46.55 24.61
CA ALA A 437 20.44 -45.75 25.83
C ALA A 437 19.24 -45.94 26.80
N GLY A 438 19.10 -47.13 27.33
CA GLY A 438 18.17 -47.45 28.41
C GLY A 438 18.88 -48.26 29.46
N ASP A 439 18.92 -47.78 30.72
CA ASP A 439 19.45 -48.37 31.95
C ASP A 439 20.98 -48.36 32.17
N GLY A 440 21.52 -47.20 32.49
CA GLY A 440 22.78 -47.02 33.18
C GLY A 440 22.60 -46.15 34.40
N LYS A 441 22.59 -46.77 35.61
CA LYS A 441 22.68 -46.06 36.91
C LYS A 441 23.89 -45.12 36.92
N PRO A 442 23.85 -43.95 37.59
CA PRO A 442 25.00 -43.07 37.72
C PRO A 442 26.09 -43.72 38.53
N GLY A 443 27.18 -44.10 37.87
CA GLY A 443 28.42 -44.49 38.50
C GLY A 443 29.11 -43.28 39.09
N VAL A 444 29.44 -43.42 40.42
CA VAL A 444 30.25 -42.47 41.17
C VAL A 444 31.63 -42.36 40.50
N LEU A 445 31.99 -41.18 40.04
CA LEU A 445 33.35 -40.87 39.60
C LEU A 445 34.21 -40.65 40.84
N GLU A 446 35.15 -41.64 41.14
CA GLU A 446 36.26 -41.43 42.02
C GLU A 446 37.26 -40.43 41.44
N GLU A 447 37.65 -39.47 42.27
CA GLU A 447 38.75 -38.54 42.00
C GLU A 447 40.09 -39.26 41.85
N PRO A 448 40.94 -38.99 40.91
CA PRO A 448 42.31 -39.45 40.87
C PRO A 448 43.19 -38.64 41.82
N GLY A 449 43.75 -39.33 42.81
CA GLY A 449 44.62 -38.78 43.81
C GLY A 449 45.87 -38.12 43.27
N ASN A 450 46.21 -37.10 44.00
CA ASN A 450 47.42 -36.29 43.93
C ASN A 450 48.67 -37.12 44.22
N GLY A 451 49.53 -37.35 43.23
CA GLY A 451 50.85 -38.01 43.38
C GLY A 451 51.97 -37.01 43.07
N SER A 452 52.42 -36.34 44.07
CA SER A 452 53.73 -35.66 44.10
C SER A 452 54.86 -36.63 43.83
N LYS A 453 55.80 -36.29 42.93
CA LYS A 453 57.23 -36.58 43.08
C LYS A 453 58.12 -35.64 42.31
N GLU A 454 58.97 -35.02 43.04
CA GLU A 454 60.21 -34.34 42.69
C GLU A 454 61.05 -35.08 41.64
N THR A 455 61.64 -34.38 40.73
CA THR A 455 63.07 -34.02 40.56
C THR A 455 63.19 -33.06 39.36
#